data_8471c36373eac00575a2c30fbc8b37d9
#
_entry.id   8471c36373eac00575a2c30fbc8b37d9
#
_cell.length_a   1.000
_cell.length_b   1.000
_cell.length_c   1.000
_cell.angle_alpha   90.00
_cell.angle_beta   90.00
_cell.angle_gamma   90.00
#
_symmetry.space_group_name_H-M   'P 1'
#
loop_
_entity.id
_entity.type
_entity.pdbx_description
1 polymer ?
#
loop_
_entity_poly.entity_id
_entity_poly.type
_entity_poly.pdbx_seq_one_letter_code
_entity_poly.pdbx_strand_id
1 'polypeptide(L)'
;FEDGELTVTLRMQNNSGLAKILEVRDRVPEVMRIKEGSNYILMELGPRRETYIEYTLECPLRGFYSIGPVAVRIQDPFGLFHKEKDMHVYNDFLVFPKMEDLKETFVKSRVPKIFTGAVNIRQPGPGSEFYSLREYFEGDSFRAINWSAYARSGKLMVNERERDAVSDVIIIIDSRAVSETGPVSRNALVYSTRAAASLAKYFLG
;
A
#
# COMPACT_ATOMS: atom_id res chain seq x y z
N PHE A 1 2.90 1.84 -5.19
CA PHE A 1 2.98 2.76 -4.05
C PHE A 1 3.54 4.10 -4.52
N GLU A 2 3.31 5.18 -3.74
CA GLU A 2 3.97 6.47 -3.94
C GLU A 2 5.49 6.30 -4.01
N ASP A 3 6.15 7.09 -4.85
CA ASP A 3 7.58 7.01 -5.17
C ASP A 3 8.00 5.65 -5.76
N GLY A 4 7.04 4.82 -6.17
CA GLY A 4 7.27 3.55 -6.85
C GLY A 4 7.28 3.69 -8.35
N GLU A 5 7.54 2.58 -9.01
CA GLU A 5 7.64 2.48 -10.46
C GLU A 5 6.54 1.57 -11.00
N LEU A 6 6.07 1.91 -12.19
CA LEU A 6 5.10 1.13 -12.95
C LEU A 6 5.62 0.89 -14.36
N THR A 7 5.86 -0.36 -14.72
CA THR A 7 6.20 -0.73 -16.09
C THR A 7 4.94 -0.93 -16.91
N VAL A 8 4.88 -0.26 -18.04
CA VAL A 8 3.77 -0.31 -19.00
C VAL A 8 4.27 -0.99 -20.26
N THR A 9 3.56 -2.01 -20.70
CA THR A 9 3.84 -2.71 -21.96
C THR A 9 2.64 -2.55 -22.89
N LEU A 10 2.82 -1.84 -24.00
CA LEU A 10 1.81 -1.65 -25.01
C LEU A 10 2.06 -2.61 -26.18
N ARG A 11 1.15 -3.55 -26.37
CA ARG A 11 1.18 -4.50 -27.49
C ARG A 11 0.46 -3.92 -28.70
N MET A 12 1.11 -3.96 -29.85
CA MET A 12 0.56 -3.50 -31.11
C MET A 12 0.61 -4.61 -32.15
N GLN A 13 -0.47 -4.79 -32.90
CA GLN A 13 -0.54 -5.79 -33.96
C GLN A 13 -1.10 -5.17 -35.25
N ASN A 14 -0.40 -5.40 -36.37
CA ASN A 14 -0.89 -5.05 -37.70
C ASN A 14 -1.65 -6.23 -38.30
N ASN A 15 -2.98 -6.17 -38.31
CA ASN A 15 -3.83 -7.21 -38.87
C ASN A 15 -4.00 -7.09 -40.40
N SER A 16 -3.41 -6.07 -41.05
CA SER A 16 -3.52 -5.91 -42.51
C SER A 16 -2.50 -6.74 -43.28
N GLY A 17 -2.73 -6.90 -44.57
CA GLY A 17 -1.79 -7.53 -45.48
C GLY A 17 -0.65 -6.64 -45.98
N LEU A 18 -0.59 -5.38 -45.56
CA LEU A 18 0.40 -4.39 -46.00
C LEU A 18 1.19 -3.85 -44.80
N ALA A 19 2.46 -3.52 -45.02
CA ALA A 19 3.26 -2.78 -44.06
C ALA A 19 2.67 -1.38 -43.84
N LYS A 20 2.80 -0.85 -42.64
CA LYS A 20 2.30 0.48 -42.26
C LYS A 20 3.36 1.22 -41.46
N ILE A 21 3.52 2.49 -41.75
CA ILE A 21 4.29 3.40 -40.92
C ILE A 21 3.34 3.91 -39.84
N LEU A 22 3.69 3.63 -38.60
CA LEU A 22 2.90 3.94 -37.40
C LEU A 22 3.67 4.93 -36.53
N GLU A 23 2.98 6.00 -36.20
CA GLU A 23 3.36 6.85 -35.07
C GLU A 23 2.38 6.56 -33.94
N VAL A 24 2.88 6.12 -32.81
CA VAL A 24 2.06 5.73 -31.66
C VAL A 24 2.51 6.48 -30.44
N ARG A 25 1.55 7.06 -29.73
CA ARG A 25 1.78 7.77 -28.48
C ARG A 25 0.76 7.30 -27.44
N ASP A 26 1.24 6.76 -26.35
CA ASP A 26 0.40 6.46 -25.19
C ASP A 26 0.29 7.70 -24.31
N ARG A 27 -0.94 8.05 -23.91
CA ARG A 27 -1.15 9.21 -23.03
C ARG A 27 -1.02 8.79 -21.59
N VAL A 28 -0.09 9.40 -20.89
CA VAL A 28 0.18 9.18 -19.48
C VAL A 28 -0.31 10.34 -18.63
N PRO A 29 -0.69 10.13 -17.36
CA PRO A 29 -1.07 11.21 -16.46
C PRO A 29 0.05 12.25 -16.31
N GLU A 30 -0.30 13.54 -16.30
CA GLU A 30 0.67 14.65 -16.25
C GLU A 30 1.56 14.65 -14.99
N VAL A 31 1.05 14.08 -13.90
CA VAL A 31 1.80 13.97 -12.64
C VAL A 31 2.90 12.93 -12.68
N MET A 32 2.85 12.00 -13.64
CA MET A 32 3.81 10.93 -13.80
C MET A 32 4.94 11.32 -14.75
N ARG A 33 6.10 10.76 -14.50
CA ARG A 33 7.28 10.97 -15.34
C ARG A 33 7.74 9.65 -15.93
N ILE A 34 8.16 9.67 -17.17
CA ILE A 34 8.81 8.53 -17.80
C ILE A 34 10.24 8.47 -17.25
N LYS A 35 10.56 7.38 -16.56
CA LYS A 35 11.89 7.13 -16.00
C LYS A 35 12.78 6.43 -17.02
N GLU A 36 12.23 5.41 -17.69
CA GLU A 36 12.94 4.60 -18.68
C GLU A 36 12.02 4.33 -19.87
N GLY A 37 12.61 4.17 -21.06
CA GLY A 37 11.88 3.92 -22.30
C GLY A 37 11.21 5.16 -22.86
N SER A 38 10.16 4.96 -23.65
CA SER A 38 9.39 6.04 -24.28
C SER A 38 7.94 5.60 -24.47
N ASN A 39 6.99 6.50 -24.15
CA ASN A 39 5.57 6.33 -24.47
C ASN A 39 5.23 6.69 -25.92
N TYR A 40 6.25 6.95 -26.75
CA TYR A 40 6.14 7.34 -28.14
C TYR A 40 7.08 6.51 -29.01
N ILE A 41 6.57 6.05 -30.14
CA ILE A 41 7.36 5.36 -31.15
C ILE A 41 6.90 5.74 -32.57
N LEU A 42 7.85 5.89 -33.46
CA LEU A 42 7.65 5.93 -34.90
C LEU A 42 8.34 4.73 -35.54
N MET A 43 7.58 3.87 -36.22
CA MET A 43 8.13 2.63 -36.76
C MET A 43 7.35 2.15 -37.96
N GLU A 44 7.98 1.31 -38.78
CA GLU A 44 7.30 0.51 -39.76
C GLU A 44 6.89 -0.84 -39.17
N LEU A 45 5.62 -1.18 -39.21
CA LEU A 45 5.11 -2.47 -38.78
C LEU A 45 4.66 -3.29 -39.99
N GLY A 46 5.39 -4.35 -40.26
CA GLY A 46 5.13 -5.26 -41.37
C GLY A 46 3.75 -5.93 -41.32
N PRO A 47 3.31 -6.55 -42.43
CA PRO A 47 2.01 -7.20 -42.50
C PRO A 47 1.93 -8.35 -41.49
N ARG A 48 0.81 -8.45 -40.77
CA ARG A 48 0.53 -9.48 -39.76
C ARG A 48 1.61 -9.64 -38.68
N ARG A 49 2.40 -8.59 -38.44
CA ARG A 49 3.41 -8.55 -37.38
C ARG A 49 2.86 -7.88 -36.13
N GLU A 50 3.47 -8.24 -35.03
CA GLU A 50 3.24 -7.58 -33.73
C GLU A 50 4.55 -7.03 -33.17
N THR A 51 4.42 -6.05 -32.30
CA THR A 51 5.52 -5.44 -31.60
C THR A 51 5.06 -4.89 -30.25
N TYR A 52 6.01 -4.51 -29.41
CA TYR A 52 5.75 -4.00 -28.07
C TYR A 52 6.51 -2.70 -27.88
N ILE A 53 5.90 -1.77 -27.15
CA ILE A 53 6.58 -0.64 -26.52
C ILE A 53 6.57 -0.93 -25.03
N GLU A 54 7.72 -0.73 -24.39
CA GLU A 54 7.84 -0.81 -22.95
C GLU A 54 8.44 0.48 -22.42
N TYR A 55 7.84 0.99 -21.36
CA TYR A 55 8.35 2.17 -20.66
C TYR A 55 7.97 2.10 -19.17
N THR A 56 8.79 2.73 -18.34
CA THR A 56 8.60 2.76 -16.89
C THR A 56 8.21 4.17 -16.46
N LEU A 57 7.12 4.26 -15.70
CA LEU A 57 6.61 5.48 -15.09
C LEU A 57 7.03 5.55 -13.63
N GLU A 58 7.41 6.73 -13.19
CA GLU A 58 7.55 7.09 -11.79
C GLU A 58 6.21 7.63 -11.28
N CYS A 59 5.73 7.06 -10.15
CA CYS A 59 4.43 7.38 -9.55
C CYS A 59 4.62 8.24 -8.28
N PRO A 60 4.78 9.57 -8.39
CA PRO A 60 5.16 10.42 -7.26
C PRO A 60 4.04 10.64 -6.24
N LEU A 61 2.78 10.42 -6.64
CA LEU A 61 1.61 10.72 -5.82
C LEU A 61 0.64 9.54 -5.79
N ARG A 62 0.04 9.31 -4.63
CA ARG A 62 -1.08 8.39 -4.50
C ARG A 62 -2.30 8.88 -5.27
N GLY A 63 -3.10 7.98 -5.75
CA GLY A 63 -4.34 8.32 -6.44
C GLY A 63 -4.82 7.22 -7.36
N PHE A 64 -5.98 7.46 -7.94
CA PHE A 64 -6.52 6.65 -9.01
C PHE A 64 -6.14 7.30 -10.34
N TYR A 65 -5.52 6.56 -11.22
CA TYR A 65 -5.01 7.04 -12.49
C TYR A 65 -5.44 6.14 -13.63
N SER A 66 -5.48 6.71 -14.83
CA SER A 66 -5.76 6.00 -16.06
C SER A 66 -4.69 6.33 -17.10
N ILE A 67 -4.10 5.31 -17.71
CA ILE A 67 -3.21 5.44 -18.88
C ILE A 67 -4.05 5.25 -20.11
N GLY A 68 -3.80 6.05 -21.15
CA GLY A 68 -4.56 6.12 -22.39
C GLY A 68 -5.28 7.45 -22.55
N PRO A 69 -6.01 7.64 -23.67
CA PRO A 69 -6.09 6.77 -24.83
C PRO A 69 -4.77 6.70 -25.61
N VAL A 70 -4.60 5.67 -26.42
CA VAL A 70 -3.45 5.53 -27.31
C VAL A 70 -3.73 6.27 -28.61
N ALA A 71 -2.98 7.33 -28.90
CA ALA A 71 -3.06 8.04 -30.16
C ALA A 71 -2.21 7.30 -31.21
N VAL A 72 -2.83 6.97 -32.34
CA VAL A 72 -2.18 6.28 -33.45
C VAL A 72 -2.34 7.08 -34.72
N ARG A 73 -1.23 7.43 -35.36
CA ARG A 73 -1.18 7.99 -36.70
C ARG A 73 -0.60 6.94 -37.65
N ILE A 74 -1.33 6.63 -38.69
CA ILE A 74 -0.94 5.69 -39.74
C ILE A 74 -0.61 6.50 -40.99
N GLN A 75 0.59 6.33 -41.52
CA GLN A 75 1.00 6.95 -42.78
C GLN A 75 1.07 5.92 -43.90
N ASP A 76 0.83 6.36 -45.13
CA ASP A 76 1.13 5.59 -46.31
C ASP A 76 2.65 5.54 -46.57
N PRO A 77 3.17 4.56 -47.35
CA PRO A 77 4.60 4.41 -47.59
C PRO A 77 5.26 5.64 -48.26
N PHE A 78 4.47 6.48 -48.93
CA PHE A 78 4.96 7.70 -49.60
C PHE A 78 4.85 8.94 -48.72
N GLY A 79 4.22 8.83 -47.54
CA GLY A 79 4.04 9.98 -46.64
C GLY A 79 3.04 11.03 -47.11
N LEU A 80 2.25 10.74 -48.15
CA LEU A 80 1.31 11.68 -48.76
C LEU A 80 0.00 11.76 -47.96
N PHE A 81 -0.40 10.68 -47.37
CA PHE A 81 -1.64 10.59 -46.62
C PHE A 81 -1.37 10.02 -45.22
N HIS A 82 -2.05 10.58 -44.24
CA HIS A 82 -2.06 10.06 -42.88
C HIS A 82 -3.48 9.98 -42.35
N LYS A 83 -3.72 9.02 -41.48
CA LYS A 83 -4.96 8.87 -40.72
C LYS A 83 -4.65 8.79 -39.24
N GLU A 84 -5.25 9.68 -38.49
CA GLU A 84 -5.15 9.69 -37.04
C GLU A 84 -6.38 9.03 -36.42
N LYS A 85 -6.15 8.31 -35.33
CA LYS A 85 -7.21 7.70 -34.54
C LYS A 85 -6.78 7.55 -33.09
N ASP A 86 -7.61 8.05 -32.19
CA ASP A 86 -7.48 7.70 -30.78
C ASP A 86 -8.10 6.31 -30.55
N MET A 87 -7.26 5.40 -30.11
CA MET A 87 -7.69 4.09 -29.65
C MET A 87 -8.10 4.21 -28.20
N HIS A 88 -9.41 4.08 -27.93
CA HIS A 88 -9.97 4.20 -26.58
C HIS A 88 -9.61 2.97 -25.71
N VAL A 89 -8.33 2.73 -25.56
CA VAL A 89 -7.77 1.73 -24.67
C VAL A 89 -7.31 2.46 -23.42
N TYR A 90 -7.89 2.10 -22.29
CA TYR A 90 -7.56 2.68 -20.99
C TYR A 90 -7.18 1.58 -20.02
N ASN A 91 -6.17 1.83 -19.23
CA ASN A 91 -5.80 0.96 -18.11
C ASN A 91 -5.82 1.79 -16.83
N ASP A 92 -6.74 1.43 -15.96
CA ASP A 92 -6.91 2.07 -14.67
C ASP A 92 -6.04 1.37 -13.63
N PHE A 93 -5.41 2.16 -12.76
CA PHE A 93 -4.61 1.63 -11.67
C PHE A 93 -4.61 2.56 -10.46
N LEU A 94 -4.32 1.99 -9.30
CA LEU A 94 -4.30 2.68 -8.04
C LEU A 94 -2.87 2.76 -7.51
N VAL A 95 -2.43 3.96 -7.17
CA VAL A 95 -1.18 4.21 -6.44
C VAL A 95 -1.51 4.38 -4.97
N PHE A 96 -1.05 3.46 -4.14
CA PHE A 96 -1.23 3.51 -2.69
C PHE A 96 -0.28 4.51 -2.04
N PRO A 97 -0.64 5.10 -0.90
CA PRO A 97 0.25 5.95 -0.14
C PRO A 97 1.48 5.17 0.33
N LYS A 98 2.60 5.87 0.46
CA LYS A 98 3.80 5.31 1.05
C LYS A 98 3.55 4.96 2.51
N MET A 99 3.93 3.74 2.88
CA MET A 99 3.82 3.24 4.25
C MET A 99 5.20 3.12 4.86
N GLU A 100 5.35 3.60 6.08
CA GLU A 100 6.58 3.48 6.86
C GLU A 100 6.41 2.40 7.94
N ASP A 101 7.50 1.71 8.24
CA ASP A 101 7.50 0.76 9.33
C ASP A 101 7.56 1.51 10.66
N LEU A 102 6.50 1.37 11.44
CA LEU A 102 6.41 2.00 12.75
C LEU A 102 7.17 1.13 13.76
N LYS A 103 7.93 1.80 14.63
CA LYS A 103 8.46 1.16 15.84
C LYS A 103 7.31 0.82 16.77
N GLU A 104 7.51 -0.16 17.65
CA GLU A 104 6.51 -0.57 18.63
C GLU A 104 5.84 0.63 19.30
N THR A 105 4.54 0.73 19.14
CA THR A 105 3.73 1.81 19.72
C THR A 105 2.75 1.20 20.70
N PHE A 106 2.88 1.55 21.97
CA PHE A 106 1.95 1.08 23.00
C PHE A 106 0.64 1.86 22.93
N VAL A 107 -0.43 1.21 22.49
CA VAL A 107 -1.79 1.77 22.53
C VAL A 107 -2.47 1.34 23.82
N LYS A 108 -2.75 2.32 24.69
CA LYS A 108 -3.57 2.07 25.89
C LYS A 108 -5.05 2.08 25.51
N SER A 109 -5.67 0.92 25.47
CA SER A 109 -7.13 0.83 25.33
C SER A 109 -7.84 1.31 26.61
N ARG A 110 -8.82 2.20 26.45
CA ARG A 110 -9.67 2.64 27.58
C ARG A 110 -10.72 1.59 27.99
N VAL A 111 -11.10 0.72 27.05
CA VAL A 111 -12.09 -0.34 27.29
C VAL A 111 -11.57 -1.61 26.63
N PRO A 112 -10.86 -2.47 27.36
CA PRO A 112 -10.38 -3.73 26.81
C PRO A 112 -11.57 -4.66 26.57
N LYS A 113 -11.74 -5.12 25.33
CA LYS A 113 -12.65 -6.22 25.02
C LYS A 113 -11.96 -7.55 25.38
N ILE A 114 -12.66 -8.41 26.08
CA ILE A 114 -12.14 -9.73 26.52
C ILE A 114 -12.24 -10.69 25.33
N PHE A 115 -11.29 -10.63 24.41
CA PHE A 115 -11.08 -11.61 23.36
C PHE A 115 -9.56 -11.78 23.13
N THR A 116 -9.16 -13.00 22.80
CA THR A 116 -7.77 -13.37 22.56
C THR A 116 -7.24 -12.69 21.28
N GLY A 117 -6.23 -11.84 21.37
CA GLY A 117 -5.54 -11.20 20.21
C GLY A 117 -4.68 -10.00 20.57
N ALA A 118 -3.80 -9.76 19.85
CA ALA A 118 -2.63 -8.97 19.45
C ALA A 118 -2.28 -7.63 20.14
N VAL A 119 -2.86 -7.18 21.25
CA VAL A 119 -2.39 -6.00 21.98
C VAL A 119 -2.14 -6.35 23.45
N ASN A 120 -0.86 -6.35 23.86
CA ASN A 120 -0.47 -6.58 25.24
C ASN A 120 -0.84 -5.36 26.09
N ILE A 121 -1.83 -5.52 26.94
CA ILE A 121 -2.14 -4.56 28.01
C ILE A 121 -1.40 -5.04 29.24
N ARG A 122 -0.44 -4.24 29.76
CA ARG A 122 0.24 -4.52 31.02
C ARG A 122 -0.74 -4.42 32.20
N GLN A 123 -1.68 -5.34 32.26
CA GLN A 123 -2.61 -5.55 33.38
C GLN A 123 -2.71 -7.03 33.69
N PRO A 124 -2.85 -7.40 34.98
CA PRO A 124 -3.00 -8.80 35.35
C PRO A 124 -4.30 -9.39 34.76
N GLY A 125 -4.20 -10.59 34.20
CA GLY A 125 -5.34 -11.28 33.61
C GLY A 125 -5.01 -12.64 33.00
N PRO A 126 -5.97 -13.26 32.30
CA PRO A 126 -5.81 -14.62 31.76
C PRO A 126 -5.08 -14.62 30.41
N GLY A 127 -3.86 -14.07 30.32
CA GLY A 127 -3.03 -14.09 29.14
C GLY A 127 -1.92 -15.13 29.17
N SER A 128 -1.03 -15.09 28.18
CA SER A 128 0.08 -16.04 28.03
C SER A 128 1.40 -15.54 28.63
N GLU A 129 1.64 -14.22 28.63
CA GLU A 129 2.90 -13.64 29.08
C GLU A 129 2.95 -13.38 30.59
N PHE A 130 4.17 -13.45 31.16
CA PHE A 130 4.40 -13.20 32.57
C PHE A 130 4.25 -11.70 32.86
N TYR A 131 3.41 -11.36 33.86
CA TYR A 131 3.22 -9.99 34.33
C TYR A 131 4.01 -9.72 35.60
N SER A 132 3.68 -10.44 36.71
CA SER A 132 4.29 -10.24 38.01
C SER A 132 4.19 -11.48 38.90
N LEU A 133 4.86 -11.42 40.07
CA LEU A 133 4.69 -12.36 41.15
C LEU A 133 3.92 -11.67 42.29
N ARG A 134 2.86 -12.30 42.76
CA ARG A 134 2.15 -11.88 43.97
C ARG A 134 2.01 -13.02 44.99
N GLU A 135 1.69 -12.67 46.21
CA GLU A 135 1.36 -13.68 47.21
C GLU A 135 0.10 -14.45 46.82
N TYR A 136 0.06 -15.74 47.15
CA TYR A 136 -1.08 -16.62 46.94
C TYR A 136 -2.24 -16.22 47.86
N PHE A 137 -3.44 -16.17 47.31
CA PHE A 137 -4.68 -16.00 48.03
C PHE A 137 -5.56 -17.22 47.87
N GLU A 138 -6.39 -17.49 48.88
CA GLU A 138 -7.35 -18.56 48.85
C GLU A 138 -8.30 -18.44 47.67
N GLY A 139 -8.33 -19.47 46.80
CA GLY A 139 -9.06 -19.45 45.51
C GLY A 139 -8.18 -19.36 44.26
N ASP A 140 -6.88 -19.09 44.42
CA ASP A 140 -5.96 -19.13 43.27
C ASP A 140 -5.71 -20.56 42.80
N SER A 141 -5.47 -20.70 41.48
CA SER A 141 -5.14 -21.99 40.89
C SER A 141 -3.76 -22.49 41.35
N PHE A 142 -3.69 -23.71 41.89
CA PHE A 142 -2.42 -24.35 42.27
C PHE A 142 -1.42 -24.48 41.10
N ARG A 143 -1.91 -24.50 39.85
CA ARG A 143 -1.04 -24.55 38.67
C ARG A 143 -0.28 -23.23 38.43
N ALA A 144 -0.76 -22.13 38.96
CA ALA A 144 -0.12 -20.84 38.82
C ALA A 144 0.96 -20.59 39.89
N ILE A 145 1.12 -21.47 40.88
CA ILE A 145 2.12 -21.34 41.94
C ILE A 145 3.54 -21.43 41.37
N ASN A 146 4.36 -20.45 41.70
CA ASN A 146 5.79 -20.45 41.38
C ASN A 146 6.58 -21.19 42.47
N TRP A 147 6.80 -22.49 42.27
CA TRP A 147 7.52 -23.35 43.21
C TRP A 147 8.98 -22.89 43.42
N SER A 148 9.61 -22.31 42.41
CA SER A 148 10.98 -21.77 42.53
C SER A 148 11.04 -20.54 43.44
N ALA A 149 10.03 -19.69 43.39
CA ALA A 149 9.91 -18.54 44.29
C ALA A 149 9.61 -19.01 45.73
N TYR A 150 8.73 -19.98 45.88
CA TYR A 150 8.45 -20.59 47.17
C TYR A 150 9.70 -21.19 47.84
N ALA A 151 10.51 -21.93 47.10
CA ALA A 151 11.73 -22.55 47.60
C ALA A 151 12.77 -21.49 48.11
N ARG A 152 12.73 -20.29 47.57
CA ARG A 152 13.66 -19.21 47.95
C ARG A 152 13.13 -18.32 49.07
N SER A 153 11.83 -18.05 49.08
CA SER A 153 11.24 -17.07 50.00
C SER A 153 10.47 -17.68 51.16
N GLY A 154 10.11 -18.97 51.10
CA GLY A 154 9.24 -19.64 52.05
C GLY A 154 7.77 -19.20 52.00
N LYS A 155 7.41 -18.31 51.06
CA LYS A 155 6.07 -17.80 50.88
C LYS A 155 5.48 -18.32 49.57
N LEU A 156 4.20 -18.72 49.61
CA LEU A 156 3.50 -19.12 48.39
C LEU A 156 3.29 -17.92 47.50
N MET A 157 3.86 -18.00 46.30
CA MET A 157 3.78 -16.95 45.29
C MET A 157 3.11 -17.50 44.04
N VAL A 158 2.32 -16.66 43.37
CA VAL A 158 1.60 -16.97 42.12
C VAL A 158 2.13 -16.15 40.99
N ASN A 159 2.36 -16.78 39.82
CA ASN A 159 2.66 -16.05 38.59
C ASN A 159 1.36 -15.40 38.08
N GLU A 160 1.32 -14.10 38.10
CA GLU A 160 0.32 -13.33 37.33
C GLU A 160 0.75 -13.27 35.89
N ARG A 161 -0.22 -13.39 34.99
CA ARG A 161 0.00 -13.24 33.55
C ARG A 161 -0.57 -11.93 33.07
N GLU A 162 -0.03 -11.42 31.96
CA GLU A 162 -0.60 -10.26 31.29
C GLU A 162 -1.96 -10.64 30.67
N ARG A 163 -2.85 -9.65 30.60
CA ARG A 163 -4.14 -9.83 29.93
C ARG A 163 -3.96 -9.56 28.44
N ASP A 164 -4.26 -10.56 27.62
CA ASP A 164 -4.43 -10.36 26.18
C ASP A 164 -5.73 -9.61 25.95
N ALA A 165 -5.66 -8.47 25.28
CA ALA A 165 -6.86 -7.70 24.94
C ALA A 165 -6.85 -7.32 23.46
N VAL A 166 -7.99 -7.48 22.81
CA VAL A 166 -8.27 -6.96 21.49
C VAL A 166 -8.84 -5.56 21.62
N SER A 167 -8.30 -4.63 20.87
CA SER A 167 -8.82 -3.27 20.76
C SER A 167 -9.20 -2.97 19.32
N ASP A 168 -10.37 -2.37 19.13
CA ASP A 168 -10.71 -1.79 17.84
C ASP A 168 -9.91 -0.50 17.68
N VAL A 169 -9.24 -0.36 16.55
CA VAL A 169 -8.55 0.87 16.17
C VAL A 169 -9.35 1.58 15.10
N ILE A 170 -9.75 2.84 15.38
CA ILE A 170 -10.45 3.68 14.43
C ILE A 170 -9.49 4.79 14.01
N ILE A 171 -9.18 4.85 12.72
CA ILE A 171 -8.34 5.89 12.12
C ILE A 171 -9.26 6.89 11.43
N ILE A 172 -9.22 8.15 11.89
CA ILE A 172 -10.01 9.24 11.32
C ILE A 172 -9.06 10.20 10.62
N ILE A 173 -9.31 10.45 9.33
CA ILE A 173 -8.53 11.38 8.52
C ILE A 173 -9.38 12.61 8.23
N ASP A 174 -8.82 13.80 8.48
CA ASP A 174 -9.44 15.06 8.07
C ASP A 174 -9.13 15.32 6.59
N SER A 175 -10.16 15.25 5.76
CA SER A 175 -10.09 15.47 4.30
C SER A 175 -10.73 16.79 3.85
N ARG A 176 -10.88 17.77 4.76
CA ARG A 176 -11.42 19.08 4.38
C ARG A 176 -10.45 19.82 3.45
N ALA A 177 -10.97 20.73 2.62
CA ALA A 177 -10.17 21.52 1.66
C ALA A 177 -9.01 22.29 2.31
N VAL A 178 -9.12 22.70 3.58
CA VAL A 178 -8.04 23.33 4.34
C VAL A 178 -6.82 22.40 4.49
N SER A 179 -7.05 21.09 4.59
CA SER A 179 -5.98 20.10 4.72
C SER A 179 -5.20 19.87 3.41
N GLU A 180 -5.74 20.35 2.28
CA GLU A 180 -5.09 20.32 0.96
C GLU A 180 -4.27 21.58 0.67
N THR A 181 -4.25 22.56 1.59
CA THR A 181 -3.48 23.80 1.39
C THR A 181 -1.98 23.51 1.33
N GLY A 182 -1.34 23.99 0.29
CA GLY A 182 0.10 23.82 0.04
C GLY A 182 0.41 23.04 -1.23
N PRO A 183 1.67 22.68 -1.47
CA PRO A 183 2.07 21.88 -2.63
C PRO A 183 1.37 20.53 -2.63
N VAL A 184 0.95 20.04 -3.79
CA VAL A 184 0.19 18.78 -3.97
C VAL A 184 0.89 17.58 -3.32
N SER A 185 2.23 17.57 -3.32
CA SER A 185 3.04 16.50 -2.72
C SER A 185 3.37 16.69 -1.24
N ARG A 186 3.06 17.86 -0.64
CA ARG A 186 3.49 18.24 0.72
C ARG A 186 2.42 19.05 1.45
N ASN A 187 1.26 18.47 1.65
CA ASN A 187 0.18 19.08 2.43
C ASN A 187 -0.25 18.17 3.59
N ALA A 188 -1.08 18.69 4.48
CA ALA A 188 -1.51 17.94 5.67
C ALA A 188 -2.25 16.65 5.32
N LEU A 189 -3.04 16.64 4.23
CA LEU A 189 -3.76 15.46 3.77
C LEU A 189 -2.81 14.35 3.27
N VAL A 190 -1.70 14.70 2.61
CA VAL A 190 -0.68 13.72 2.18
C VAL A 190 -0.06 13.04 3.39
N TYR A 191 0.40 13.83 4.37
CA TYR A 191 1.05 13.27 5.56
C TYR A 191 0.08 12.48 6.44
N SER A 192 -1.14 12.96 6.64
CA SER A 192 -2.15 12.24 7.44
C SER A 192 -2.55 10.92 6.78
N THR A 193 -2.64 10.86 5.46
CA THR A 193 -2.94 9.61 4.74
C THR A 193 -1.78 8.62 4.82
N ARG A 194 -0.53 9.07 4.68
CA ARG A 194 0.66 8.22 4.86
C ARG A 194 0.75 7.68 6.30
N ALA A 195 0.51 8.53 7.29
CA ALA A 195 0.47 8.12 8.68
C ALA A 195 -0.65 7.09 8.95
N ALA A 196 -1.85 7.34 8.42
CA ALA A 196 -2.97 6.43 8.54
C ALA A 196 -2.71 5.08 7.90
N ALA A 197 -2.11 5.06 6.70
CA ALA A 197 -1.73 3.82 6.01
C ALA A 197 -0.65 3.05 6.79
N SER A 198 0.34 3.74 7.37
CA SER A 198 1.39 3.15 8.19
C SER A 198 0.82 2.57 9.49
N LEU A 199 -0.11 3.28 10.15
CA LEU A 199 -0.84 2.77 11.32
C LEU A 199 -1.70 1.55 10.96
N ALA A 200 -2.43 1.61 9.84
CA ALA A 200 -3.23 0.48 9.38
C ALA A 200 -2.35 -0.76 9.12
N LYS A 201 -1.21 -0.58 8.45
CA LYS A 201 -0.22 -1.66 8.25
C LYS A 201 0.25 -2.23 9.59
N TYR A 202 0.58 -1.38 10.56
CA TYR A 202 1.06 -1.81 11.88
C TYR A 202 0.03 -2.63 12.67
N PHE A 203 -1.26 -2.26 12.61
CA PHE A 203 -2.31 -2.96 13.36
C PHE A 203 -2.91 -4.17 12.63
N LEU A 204 -2.70 -4.31 11.32
CA LEU A 204 -3.22 -5.43 10.52
C LEU A 204 -2.17 -6.53 10.27
N GLY A 205 -0.89 -6.19 10.41
CA GLY A 205 0.20 -7.04 10.01
C GLY A 205 0.95 -7.77 10.93
#